data_f9a0ee398541c4d1ed64778eae30e10e
#
_entry.id   f9a0ee398541c4d1ed64778eae30e10e
#
_cell.length_a   1.000
_cell.length_b   1.000
_cell.length_c   1.000
_cell.angle_alpha   90.00
_cell.angle_beta   90.00
_cell.angle_gamma   90.00
#
_symmetry.space_group_name_H-M   'P 1'
#
loop_
_entity.id
_entity.type
_entity.pdbx_description
1 polymer ?
#
loop_
_entity_poly.entity_id
_entity_poly.type
_entity_poly.pdbx_seq_one_letter_code
_entity_poly.pdbx_strand_id
1 'polypeptide(L)'
;MTTLKAEKRDMQTKAKKLRREGFVTGNVFGREMKESMPIQIAKNDAERFFKTCTKGSKVTLEIEGQSIATLVKEIDYDSLKRQILEIDFQALVKGEKVHSVAEIVLLNHEKVNTGVVEKLLDEVSYRALPESLVEKIEVDVGDMKLGDSIKVKDLPIAADKDIDLLTDPETVVANVTAVHNTVEETAEEEAGETAQ
;
A
#
# COMPACT_ATOMS: atom_id res chain seq x y z
N MET A 1 -11.39 4.64 -14.10
CA MET A 1 -11.66 3.42 -13.31
C MET A 1 -11.10 2.23 -14.05
N THR A 2 -10.28 1.44 -13.39
CA THR A 2 -9.70 0.23 -13.97
C THR A 2 -10.72 -0.90 -13.89
N THR A 3 -10.88 -1.66 -14.98
CA THR A 3 -11.75 -2.85 -15.01
C THR A 3 -10.88 -4.10 -14.99
N LEU A 4 -11.20 -5.05 -14.13
CA LEU A 4 -10.51 -6.32 -14.00
C LEU A 4 -11.50 -7.46 -14.21
N LYS A 5 -11.17 -8.37 -15.11
CA LYS A 5 -11.97 -9.57 -15.38
C LYS A 5 -11.61 -10.66 -14.39
N ALA A 6 -12.64 -11.26 -13.79
CA ALA A 6 -12.50 -12.36 -12.87
C ALA A 6 -13.59 -13.42 -13.15
N GLU A 7 -13.32 -14.63 -12.75
CA GLU A 7 -14.23 -15.76 -12.85
C GLU A 7 -14.52 -16.31 -11.45
N LYS A 8 -15.68 -16.92 -11.26
CA LYS A 8 -15.95 -17.64 -10.02
C LYS A 8 -15.02 -18.84 -9.90
N ARG A 9 -14.41 -18.97 -8.73
CA ARG A 9 -13.52 -20.09 -8.43
C ARG A 9 -14.32 -21.30 -7.96
N ASP A 10 -14.00 -22.47 -8.50
CA ASP A 10 -14.43 -23.76 -7.94
C ASP A 10 -13.62 -24.06 -6.68
N MET A 11 -14.30 -24.16 -5.52
CA MET A 11 -13.68 -24.44 -4.22
C MET A 11 -13.13 -25.87 -4.10
N GLN A 12 -13.49 -26.79 -4.99
CA GLN A 12 -12.90 -28.12 -5.05
C GLN A 12 -11.45 -28.07 -5.54
N THR A 13 -11.09 -27.03 -6.27
CA THR A 13 -9.73 -26.85 -6.80
C THR A 13 -8.86 -26.07 -5.81
N LYS A 14 -7.75 -26.67 -5.36
CA LYS A 14 -6.81 -26.04 -4.42
C LYS A 14 -6.13 -24.83 -5.07
N ALA A 15 -5.97 -23.73 -4.31
CA ALA A 15 -5.30 -22.49 -4.75
C ALA A 15 -3.89 -22.74 -5.35
N LYS A 16 -3.11 -23.67 -4.78
CA LYS A 16 -1.78 -24.04 -5.29
C LYS A 16 -1.83 -24.63 -6.70
N LYS A 17 -2.92 -25.35 -7.06
CA LYS A 17 -3.11 -25.91 -8.39
C LYS A 17 -3.45 -24.78 -9.38
N LEU A 18 -4.40 -23.91 -9.03
CA LEU A 18 -4.78 -22.77 -9.85
C LEU A 18 -3.61 -21.85 -10.16
N ARG A 19 -2.76 -21.56 -9.14
CA ARG A 19 -1.54 -20.75 -9.35
C ARG A 19 -0.55 -21.39 -10.32
N ARG A 20 -0.46 -22.73 -10.37
CA ARG A 20 0.36 -23.44 -11.37
C ARG A 20 -0.25 -23.40 -12.77
N GLU A 21 -1.56 -23.33 -12.86
CA GLU A 21 -2.32 -23.21 -14.11
C GLU A 21 -2.37 -21.78 -14.63
N GLY A 22 -1.76 -20.83 -13.91
CA GLY A 22 -1.67 -19.43 -14.35
C GLY A 22 -2.84 -18.55 -13.90
N PHE A 23 -3.44 -18.88 -12.74
CA PHE A 23 -4.46 -18.05 -12.12
C PHE A 23 -3.98 -17.53 -10.76
N VAL A 24 -4.47 -16.34 -10.39
CA VAL A 24 -4.38 -15.75 -9.06
C VAL A 24 -5.73 -15.93 -8.38
N THR A 25 -5.71 -16.33 -7.12
CA THR A 25 -6.94 -16.48 -6.32
C THR A 25 -7.31 -15.16 -5.64
N GLY A 26 -8.57 -15.00 -5.28
CA GLY A 26 -9.05 -13.86 -4.53
C GLY A 26 -10.45 -14.09 -4.00
N ASN A 27 -10.91 -13.16 -3.19
CA ASN A 27 -12.27 -13.16 -2.66
C ASN A 27 -12.91 -11.79 -2.86
N VAL A 28 -14.21 -11.79 -3.13
CA VAL A 28 -15.03 -10.59 -3.09
C VAL A 28 -15.98 -10.73 -1.91
N PHE A 29 -15.92 -9.78 -1.01
CA PHE A 29 -16.79 -9.72 0.15
C PHE A 29 -17.39 -8.31 0.29
N GLY A 30 -18.50 -8.21 1.00
CA GLY A 30 -19.17 -6.94 1.22
C GLY A 30 -20.38 -7.08 2.14
N ARG A 31 -20.84 -5.98 2.67
CA ARG A 31 -21.92 -5.98 3.66
C ARG A 31 -23.27 -6.46 3.09
N GLU A 32 -23.54 -6.18 1.82
CA GLU A 32 -24.75 -6.65 1.13
C GLU A 32 -24.64 -8.10 0.64
N MET A 33 -23.41 -8.66 0.66
CA MET A 33 -23.19 -10.04 0.27
C MET A 33 -23.42 -10.97 1.46
N LYS A 34 -24.28 -11.98 1.30
CA LYS A 34 -24.54 -12.98 2.35
C LYS A 34 -23.31 -13.86 2.63
N GLU A 35 -22.52 -14.12 1.60
CA GLU A 35 -21.31 -14.95 1.64
C GLU A 35 -20.24 -14.31 0.76
N SER A 36 -18.97 -14.51 1.12
CA SER A 36 -17.87 -14.11 0.28
C SER A 36 -17.85 -14.94 -1.01
N MET A 37 -17.57 -14.29 -2.13
CA MET A 37 -17.49 -14.93 -3.44
C MET A 37 -16.02 -15.22 -3.76
N PRO A 38 -15.59 -16.48 -3.77
CA PRO A 38 -14.25 -16.84 -4.23
C PRO A 38 -14.15 -16.63 -5.73
N ILE A 39 -13.05 -15.99 -6.15
CA ILE A 39 -12.76 -15.68 -7.55
C ILE A 39 -11.38 -16.18 -7.96
N GLN A 40 -11.19 -16.29 -9.26
CA GLN A 40 -9.90 -16.49 -9.90
C GLN A 40 -9.71 -15.47 -11.01
N ILE A 41 -8.47 -15.00 -11.16
CA ILE A 41 -8.08 -13.97 -12.11
C ILE A 41 -6.93 -14.52 -12.95
N ALA A 42 -6.92 -14.32 -14.26
CA ALA A 42 -5.79 -14.70 -15.08
C ALA A 42 -4.52 -13.97 -14.63
N LYS A 43 -3.41 -14.69 -14.46
CA LYS A 43 -2.15 -14.17 -13.95
C LYS A 43 -1.67 -12.91 -14.69
N ASN A 44 -1.76 -12.91 -16.02
CA ASN A 44 -1.35 -11.78 -16.85
C ASN A 44 -2.17 -10.51 -16.56
N ASP A 45 -3.47 -10.68 -16.29
CA ASP A 45 -4.35 -9.55 -15.98
C ASP A 45 -4.12 -9.05 -14.56
N ALA A 46 -3.87 -9.97 -13.61
CA ALA A 46 -3.48 -9.62 -12.24
C ALA A 46 -2.12 -8.89 -12.20
N GLU A 47 -1.13 -9.29 -12.99
CA GLU A 47 0.16 -8.62 -13.06
C GLU A 47 0.07 -7.23 -13.70
N ARG A 48 -0.76 -7.05 -14.74
CA ARG A 48 -1.03 -5.72 -15.30
C ARG A 48 -1.73 -4.82 -14.30
N PHE A 49 -2.71 -5.38 -13.61
CA PHE A 49 -3.46 -4.71 -12.57
C PHE A 49 -2.55 -4.22 -11.43
N PHE A 50 -1.67 -5.07 -10.93
CA PHE A 50 -0.73 -4.76 -9.85
C PHE A 50 0.25 -3.61 -10.18
N LYS A 51 0.56 -3.38 -11.47
CA LYS A 51 1.40 -2.26 -11.91
C LYS A 51 0.71 -0.90 -11.82
N THR A 52 -0.61 -0.88 -11.85
CA THR A 52 -1.41 0.35 -11.91
C THR A 52 -2.23 0.62 -10.66
N CYS A 53 -2.60 -0.43 -9.95
CA CYS A 53 -3.46 -0.37 -8.78
C CYS A 53 -2.74 -0.94 -7.56
N THR A 54 -2.92 -0.27 -6.44
CA THR A 54 -2.38 -0.66 -5.13
C THR A 54 -3.54 -0.94 -4.16
N LYS A 55 -3.22 -1.35 -2.95
CA LYS A 55 -4.18 -1.44 -1.85
C LYS A 55 -4.88 -0.08 -1.69
N GLY A 56 -6.19 -0.09 -1.49
CA GLY A 56 -7.01 1.13 -1.44
C GLY A 56 -7.52 1.63 -2.80
N SER A 57 -7.10 1.05 -3.92
CA SER A 57 -7.58 1.44 -5.25
C SER A 57 -9.02 0.99 -5.50
N LYS A 58 -9.80 1.85 -6.16
CA LYS A 58 -11.17 1.57 -6.59
C LYS A 58 -11.18 0.91 -7.96
N VAL A 59 -11.81 -0.25 -8.06
CA VAL A 59 -11.80 -1.12 -9.23
C VAL A 59 -13.19 -1.65 -9.56
N THR A 60 -13.49 -1.78 -10.84
CA THR A 60 -14.67 -2.50 -11.30
C THR A 60 -14.29 -3.93 -11.64
N LEU A 61 -14.83 -4.91 -10.91
CA LEU A 61 -14.70 -6.32 -11.23
C LEU A 61 -15.81 -6.73 -12.20
N GLU A 62 -15.43 -7.40 -13.27
CA GLU A 62 -16.35 -8.03 -14.21
C GLU A 62 -16.35 -9.55 -13.98
N ILE A 63 -17.45 -10.06 -13.40
CA ILE A 63 -17.61 -11.46 -13.06
C ILE A 63 -18.86 -11.99 -13.74
N GLU A 64 -18.70 -12.96 -14.65
CA GLU A 64 -19.82 -13.58 -15.39
C GLU A 64 -20.75 -12.55 -16.08
N GLY A 65 -20.19 -11.43 -16.57
CA GLY A 65 -20.95 -10.37 -17.22
C GLY A 65 -21.63 -9.37 -16.27
N GLN A 66 -21.43 -9.51 -14.98
CA GLN A 66 -21.85 -8.54 -13.98
C GLN A 66 -20.68 -7.64 -13.56
N SER A 67 -20.92 -6.34 -13.50
CA SER A 67 -19.92 -5.36 -13.05
C SER A 67 -20.17 -4.98 -11.60
N ILE A 68 -19.19 -5.21 -10.73
CA ILE A 68 -19.25 -4.90 -9.31
C ILE A 68 -18.19 -3.85 -9.00
N ALA A 69 -18.60 -2.72 -8.43
CA ALA A 69 -17.66 -1.72 -7.94
C ALA A 69 -17.03 -2.23 -6.63
N THR A 70 -15.70 -2.29 -6.59
CA THR A 70 -14.95 -2.84 -5.45
C THR A 70 -13.78 -1.96 -5.07
N LEU A 71 -13.30 -2.14 -3.85
CA LEU A 71 -12.07 -1.62 -3.31
C LEU A 71 -11.06 -2.76 -3.17
N VAL A 72 -9.82 -2.56 -3.57
CA VAL A 72 -8.73 -3.50 -3.29
C VAL A 72 -8.41 -3.44 -1.81
N LYS A 73 -8.68 -4.51 -1.10
CA LYS A 73 -8.48 -4.57 0.35
C LYS A 73 -7.10 -5.06 0.73
N GLU A 74 -6.68 -6.13 0.08
CA GLU A 74 -5.39 -6.75 0.34
C GLU A 74 -4.81 -7.36 -0.93
N ILE A 75 -3.50 -7.31 -1.05
CA ILE A 75 -2.74 -7.97 -2.11
C ILE A 75 -1.62 -8.75 -1.44
N ASP A 76 -1.67 -10.08 -1.53
CA ASP A 76 -0.61 -10.95 -1.04
C ASP A 76 0.40 -11.21 -2.18
N TYR A 77 1.64 -10.79 -1.96
CA TYR A 77 2.71 -10.83 -2.94
C TYR A 77 3.94 -11.59 -2.41
N ASP A 78 4.33 -12.65 -3.12
CA ASP A 78 5.56 -13.42 -2.84
C ASP A 78 6.76 -12.70 -3.51
N SER A 79 7.54 -11.97 -2.71
CA SER A 79 8.69 -11.20 -3.20
C SER A 79 9.82 -12.09 -3.74
N LEU A 80 9.98 -13.31 -3.21
CA LEU A 80 11.01 -14.26 -3.64
C LEU A 80 10.70 -14.82 -5.03
N LYS A 81 9.45 -15.16 -5.28
CA LYS A 81 8.99 -15.70 -6.56
C LYS A 81 8.49 -14.63 -7.51
N ARG A 82 8.40 -13.38 -7.04
CA ARG A 82 7.86 -12.23 -7.79
C ARG A 82 6.49 -12.53 -8.39
N GLN A 83 5.58 -13.06 -7.57
CA GLN A 83 4.25 -13.43 -8.01
C GLN A 83 3.18 -12.99 -7.00
N ILE A 84 2.02 -12.59 -7.53
CA ILE A 84 0.84 -12.31 -6.73
C ILE A 84 0.23 -13.66 -6.33
N LEU A 85 -0.05 -13.83 -5.05
CA LEU A 85 -0.67 -15.03 -4.49
C LEU A 85 -2.18 -14.88 -4.40
N GLU A 86 -2.65 -13.76 -3.88
CA GLU A 86 -4.07 -13.51 -3.64
C GLU A 86 -4.38 -12.02 -3.75
N ILE A 87 -5.60 -11.68 -4.16
CA ILE A 87 -6.11 -10.31 -4.17
C ILE A 87 -7.52 -10.33 -3.60
N ASP A 88 -7.72 -9.63 -2.50
CA ASP A 88 -9.02 -9.52 -1.85
C ASP A 88 -9.69 -8.19 -2.15
N PHE A 89 -10.99 -8.27 -2.45
CA PHE A 89 -11.80 -7.13 -2.84
C PHE A 89 -12.99 -6.95 -1.91
N GLN A 90 -13.24 -5.71 -1.52
CA GLN A 90 -14.42 -5.32 -0.78
C GLN A 90 -15.42 -4.65 -1.73
N ALA A 91 -16.62 -5.21 -1.87
CA ALA A 91 -17.71 -4.60 -2.65
C ALA A 91 -18.13 -3.27 -2.01
N LEU A 92 -18.28 -2.25 -2.85
CA LEU A 92 -18.63 -0.89 -2.43
C LEU A 92 -20.15 -0.71 -2.51
N VAL A 93 -20.71 -0.20 -1.42
CA VAL A 93 -22.13 0.18 -1.33
C VAL A 93 -22.23 1.70 -1.28
N LYS A 94 -23.13 2.28 -2.09
CA LYS A 94 -23.35 3.73 -2.09
C LYS A 94 -23.84 4.22 -0.74
N GLY A 95 -23.22 5.30 -0.23
CA GLY A 95 -23.63 5.91 1.03
C GLY A 95 -23.07 5.23 2.28
N GLU A 96 -22.28 4.16 2.14
CA GLU A 96 -21.61 3.51 3.26
C GLU A 96 -20.12 3.88 3.29
N LYS A 97 -19.65 4.35 4.46
CA LYS A 97 -18.22 4.59 4.68
C LYS A 97 -17.47 3.28 4.76
N VAL A 98 -16.40 3.16 3.99
CA VAL A 98 -15.50 2.01 3.98
C VAL A 98 -14.14 2.37 4.56
N HIS A 99 -13.49 1.40 5.18
CA HIS A 99 -12.09 1.52 5.62
C HIS A 99 -11.18 1.31 4.42
N SER A 100 -10.33 2.28 4.16
CA SER A 100 -9.33 2.24 3.10
C SER A 100 -7.97 2.68 3.61
N VAL A 101 -6.97 2.55 2.77
CA VAL A 101 -5.64 3.08 2.97
C VAL A 101 -5.24 3.91 1.76
N ALA A 102 -4.46 4.96 1.99
CA ALA A 102 -3.86 5.77 0.94
C ALA A 102 -2.34 5.65 1.03
N GLU A 103 -1.70 5.34 -0.09
CA GLU A 103 -0.25 5.25 -0.20
C GLU A 103 0.36 6.66 -0.19
N ILE A 104 1.40 6.87 0.61
CA ILE A 104 2.14 8.14 0.64
C ILE A 104 3.25 8.09 -0.40
N VAL A 105 3.27 9.07 -1.29
CA VAL A 105 4.29 9.25 -2.32
C VAL A 105 5.04 10.55 -2.03
N LEU A 106 6.34 10.44 -1.74
CA LEU A 106 7.20 11.61 -1.52
C LEU A 106 7.69 12.14 -2.87
N LEU A 107 7.41 13.42 -3.14
CA LEU A 107 7.86 14.12 -4.33
C LEU A 107 9.09 14.98 -4.02
N ASN A 108 9.94 15.18 -5.04
CA ASN A 108 11.10 16.08 -4.97
C ASN A 108 12.14 15.75 -3.87
N HIS A 109 12.17 14.52 -3.38
CA HIS A 109 13.15 14.11 -2.36
C HIS A 109 14.62 14.30 -2.81
N GLU A 110 14.87 14.31 -4.12
CA GLU A 110 16.19 14.57 -4.72
C GLU A 110 16.68 16.01 -4.52
N LYS A 111 15.76 16.95 -4.22
CA LYS A 111 16.12 18.37 -3.99
C LYS A 111 16.63 18.63 -2.58
N VAL A 112 16.41 17.70 -1.66
CA VAL A 112 16.87 17.84 -0.27
C VAL A 112 18.37 17.57 -0.20
N ASN A 113 19.17 18.63 -0.14
CA ASN A 113 20.63 18.55 -0.11
C ASN A 113 21.23 18.62 1.30
N THR A 114 20.39 18.87 2.32
CA THR A 114 20.84 19.09 3.71
C THR A 114 20.87 17.84 4.57
N GLY A 115 20.36 16.71 4.06
CA GLY A 115 20.24 15.46 4.80
C GLY A 115 19.65 14.35 3.96
N VAL A 116 19.26 13.25 4.62
CA VAL A 116 18.55 12.12 4.03
C VAL A 116 17.09 12.19 4.45
N VAL A 117 16.21 12.11 3.46
CA VAL A 117 14.76 11.99 3.71
C VAL A 117 14.45 10.55 4.07
N GLU A 118 13.96 10.32 5.28
CA GLU A 118 13.47 9.03 5.74
C GLU A 118 11.96 9.01 5.72
N LYS A 119 11.37 8.10 4.98
CA LYS A 119 9.94 7.81 4.99
C LYS A 119 9.65 6.83 6.12
N LEU A 120 8.91 7.26 7.13
CA LEU A 120 8.58 6.46 8.31
C LEU A 120 7.20 5.80 8.22
N LEU A 121 6.31 6.35 7.39
CA LEU A 121 4.96 5.84 7.20
C LEU A 121 4.69 5.66 5.70
N ASP A 122 4.34 4.44 5.30
CA ASP A 122 4.08 4.11 3.90
C ASP A 122 2.64 4.36 3.49
N GLU A 123 1.70 4.15 4.40
CA GLU A 123 0.27 4.26 4.13
C GLU A 123 -0.47 4.91 5.30
N VAL A 124 -1.52 5.66 5.00
CA VAL A 124 -2.46 6.24 5.98
C VAL A 124 -3.77 5.49 5.92
N SER A 125 -4.21 4.98 7.07
CA SER A 125 -5.52 4.35 7.22
C SER A 125 -6.58 5.41 7.48
N TYR A 126 -7.68 5.32 6.75
CA TYR A 126 -8.79 6.25 6.88
C TYR A 126 -10.12 5.56 6.56
N ARG A 127 -11.20 6.28 6.78
CA ARG A 127 -12.56 5.85 6.49
C ARG A 127 -13.29 6.94 5.72
N ALA A 128 -13.84 6.60 4.56
CA ALA A 128 -14.53 7.54 3.69
C ALA A 128 -15.66 6.89 2.92
N LEU A 129 -16.51 7.71 2.31
CA LEU A 129 -17.50 7.25 1.33
C LEU A 129 -16.80 6.80 0.03
N PRO A 130 -17.41 5.89 -0.76
CA PRO A 130 -16.84 5.42 -2.01
C PRO A 130 -16.52 6.50 -3.05
N GLU A 131 -17.12 7.68 -2.91
CA GLU A 131 -16.91 8.84 -3.78
C GLU A 131 -15.68 9.65 -3.39
N SER A 132 -15.33 9.63 -2.08
CA SER A 132 -14.22 10.37 -1.49
C SER A 132 -12.99 9.49 -1.21
N LEU A 133 -12.87 8.33 -1.87
CA LEU A 133 -11.72 7.45 -1.73
C LEU A 133 -10.49 8.06 -2.42
N VAL A 134 -9.37 8.10 -1.68
CA VAL A 134 -8.06 8.59 -2.13
C VAL A 134 -7.11 7.39 -2.21
N GLU A 135 -6.50 7.19 -3.36
CA GLU A 135 -5.56 6.07 -3.57
C GLU A 135 -4.12 6.45 -3.16
N LYS A 136 -3.71 7.68 -3.48
CA LYS A 136 -2.36 8.19 -3.22
C LYS A 136 -2.39 9.60 -2.64
N ILE A 137 -1.47 9.85 -1.72
CA ILE A 137 -1.24 11.16 -1.14
C ILE A 137 0.16 11.60 -1.56
N GLU A 138 0.22 12.60 -2.41
CA GLU A 138 1.48 13.20 -2.85
C GLU A 138 1.92 14.24 -1.83
N VAL A 139 3.15 14.10 -1.32
CA VAL A 139 3.75 14.99 -0.33
C VAL A 139 5.05 15.55 -0.90
N ASP A 140 5.08 16.85 -1.12
CA ASP A 140 6.30 17.53 -1.57
C ASP A 140 7.25 17.75 -0.38
N VAL A 141 8.43 17.16 -0.46
CA VAL A 141 9.48 17.26 0.56
C VAL A 141 10.68 18.09 0.10
N GLY A 142 10.62 18.69 -1.10
CA GLY A 142 11.75 19.37 -1.73
C GLY A 142 12.30 20.57 -0.97
N ASP A 143 11.48 21.24 -0.14
CA ASP A 143 11.87 22.42 0.64
C ASP A 143 12.24 22.09 2.09
N MET A 144 12.22 20.80 2.48
CA MET A 144 12.54 20.36 3.84
C MET A 144 14.03 20.52 4.16
N LYS A 145 14.30 20.88 5.40
CA LYS A 145 15.64 21.07 5.95
C LYS A 145 15.96 19.99 7.00
N LEU A 146 17.23 19.89 7.34
CA LEU A 146 17.69 19.00 8.41
C LEU A 146 16.90 19.25 9.71
N GLY A 147 16.30 18.19 10.25
CA GLY A 147 15.49 18.22 11.46
C GLY A 147 14.01 18.48 11.23
N ASP A 148 13.60 18.80 10.00
CA ASP A 148 12.17 18.96 9.69
C ASP A 148 11.47 17.60 9.66
N SER A 149 10.19 17.60 10.05
CA SER A 149 9.33 16.43 10.00
C SER A 149 7.91 16.80 9.55
N ILE A 150 7.31 15.93 8.74
CA ILE A 150 5.92 16.05 8.31
C ILE A 150 5.10 15.02 9.07
N LYS A 151 3.95 15.43 9.61
CA LYS A 151 3.02 14.56 10.33
C LYS A 151 1.75 14.31 9.52
N VAL A 152 0.99 13.28 9.92
CA VAL A 152 -0.28 12.93 9.26
C VAL A 152 -1.26 14.10 9.22
N LYS A 153 -1.31 14.93 10.27
CA LYS A 153 -2.16 16.12 10.34
C LYS A 153 -1.84 17.20 9.30
N ASP A 154 -0.61 17.21 8.79
CA ASP A 154 -0.12 18.18 7.79
C ASP A 154 -0.45 17.74 6.35
N LEU A 155 -0.98 16.51 6.19
CA LEU A 155 -1.36 15.96 4.89
C LEU A 155 -2.68 16.56 4.36
N PRO A 156 -2.83 16.68 3.04
CA PRO A 156 -4.07 17.19 2.43
C PRO A 156 -5.33 16.41 2.85
N ILE A 157 -5.19 15.12 3.06
CA ILE A 157 -6.28 14.23 3.49
C ILE A 157 -6.83 14.58 4.90
N ALA A 158 -6.01 15.18 5.75
CA ALA A 158 -6.43 15.58 7.10
C ALA A 158 -7.37 16.80 7.09
N ALA A 159 -7.36 17.59 6.04
CA ALA A 159 -8.22 18.76 5.89
C ALA A 159 -9.61 18.42 5.30
N ASP A 160 -9.78 17.21 4.76
CA ASP A 160 -11.03 16.79 4.13
C ASP A 160 -12.04 16.34 5.19
N LYS A 161 -13.22 16.99 5.18
CA LYS A 161 -14.31 16.70 6.15
C LYS A 161 -15.05 15.39 5.88
N ASP A 162 -14.94 14.86 4.68
CA ASP A 162 -15.61 13.62 4.27
C ASP A 162 -14.78 12.38 4.62
N ILE A 163 -13.56 12.60 5.11
CA ILE A 163 -12.59 11.56 5.47
C ILE A 163 -12.38 11.54 6.98
N ASP A 164 -12.60 10.38 7.58
CA ASP A 164 -12.30 10.13 8.97
C ASP A 164 -10.91 9.44 9.05
N LEU A 165 -9.90 10.13 9.53
CA LEU A 165 -8.57 9.55 9.77
C LEU A 165 -8.62 8.51 10.88
N LEU A 166 -8.00 7.35 10.65
CA LEU A 166 -7.83 6.29 11.64
C LEU A 166 -6.40 6.22 12.18
N THR A 167 -5.43 6.65 11.37
CA THR A 167 -4.04 6.80 11.80
C THR A 167 -3.93 8.02 12.71
N ASP A 168 -3.12 7.92 13.76
CA ASP A 168 -2.89 9.02 14.70
C ASP A 168 -2.35 10.25 13.96
N PRO A 169 -3.01 11.43 14.08
CA PRO A 169 -2.58 12.67 13.43
C PRO A 169 -1.17 13.14 13.80
N GLU A 170 -0.65 12.74 14.98
CA GLU A 170 0.70 13.10 15.42
C GLU A 170 1.80 12.16 14.91
N THR A 171 1.43 11.07 14.20
CA THR A 171 2.39 10.16 13.59
C THR A 171 3.24 10.88 12.55
N VAL A 172 4.55 10.67 12.60
CA VAL A 172 5.50 11.24 11.64
C VAL A 172 5.45 10.43 10.34
N VAL A 173 5.26 11.11 9.24
CA VAL A 173 5.22 10.56 7.87
C VAL A 173 6.62 10.47 7.27
N ALA A 174 7.33 11.58 7.34
CA ALA A 174 8.71 11.69 6.85
C ALA A 174 9.50 12.68 7.70
N ASN A 175 10.79 12.46 7.81
CA ASN A 175 11.72 13.36 8.45
C ASN A 175 13.00 13.52 7.62
N VAL A 176 13.79 14.54 7.91
CA VAL A 176 15.12 14.76 7.32
C VAL A 176 16.16 14.59 8.40
N THR A 177 16.99 13.54 8.28
CA THR A 177 18.08 13.24 9.23
C THR A 177 19.45 13.57 8.66
N ALA A 178 20.44 13.76 9.54
CA ALA A 178 21.83 13.94 9.12
C ALA A 178 22.38 12.62 8.56
N VAL A 179 23.23 12.71 7.56
CA VAL A 179 23.98 11.54 7.08
C VAL A 179 24.95 11.13 8.18
N HIS A 180 24.67 10.07 8.92
CA HIS A 180 25.65 9.43 9.77
C HIS A 180 26.56 8.54 8.90
N ASN A 181 27.71 9.07 8.51
CA ASN A 181 28.81 8.21 8.12
C ASN A 181 29.34 7.55 9.39
N THR A 182 28.93 6.33 9.65
CA THR A 182 29.59 5.47 10.64
C THR A 182 30.97 5.13 10.07
N VAL A 183 31.96 5.97 10.33
CA VAL A 183 33.34 5.56 10.24
C VAL A 183 33.53 4.61 11.41
N GLU A 184 33.61 3.32 11.19
CA GLU A 184 34.13 2.36 12.16
C GLU A 184 35.55 2.83 12.47
N GLU A 185 35.76 3.56 13.58
CA GLU A 185 37.06 3.68 14.21
C GLU A 185 37.41 2.28 14.67
N THR A 186 38.23 1.60 13.86
CA THR A 186 39.04 0.49 14.31
C THR A 186 40.00 1.07 15.32
N ALA A 187 39.70 0.89 16.61
CA ALA A 187 40.64 1.09 17.70
C ALA A 187 41.77 0.07 17.52
N GLU A 188 42.87 0.51 16.95
CA GLU A 188 44.14 -0.13 17.09
C GLU A 188 44.59 0.03 18.55
N GLU A 189 44.36 -0.97 19.37
CA GLU A 189 45.07 -1.15 20.63
C GLU A 189 46.54 -1.43 20.31
N GLU A 190 47.38 -0.40 20.40
CA GLU A 190 48.81 -0.57 20.58
C GLU A 190 49.07 -1.28 21.92
N ALA A 191 49.35 -2.56 21.87
CA ALA A 191 49.99 -3.28 22.94
C ALA A 191 51.45 -2.80 23.06
N GLY A 192 51.63 -1.82 23.91
CA GLY A 192 52.97 -1.39 24.33
C GLY A 192 53.66 -2.51 25.09
N GLU A 193 54.70 -2.95 24.50
CA GLU A 193 55.79 -3.79 25.02
C GLU A 193 56.42 -3.12 26.24
N THR A 194 56.55 -3.81 27.36
CA THR A 194 57.60 -3.50 28.36
C THR A 194 58.27 -4.79 28.81
N ALA A 195 59.52 -4.88 28.38
CA ALA A 195 60.51 -5.82 28.86
C ALA A 195 60.91 -5.54 30.33
N GLN A 196 61.04 -6.54 31.13
CA GLN A 196 62.24 -6.87 31.97
C GLN A 196 62.02 -8.23 32.62
#